data_bf3eb11b537dceed7080ba2d4d37f8bf
#
_entry.id   bf3eb11b537dceed7080ba2d4d37f8bf
#
_cell.length_a   1.000
_cell.length_b   1.000
_cell.length_c   1.000
_cell.angle_alpha   90.00
_cell.angle_beta   90.00
_cell.angle_gamma   90.00
#
_symmetry.space_group_name_H-M   'P 1'
#
loop_
_entity.id
_entity.type
_entity.pdbx_description
1 polymer ?
#
loop_
_entity_poly.entity_id
_entity_poly.type
_entity_poly.pdbx_seq_one_letter_code
_entity_poly.pdbx_strand_id
1 'polypeptide(L)'
;AATAIYGARAAFGVVLITTKKGSIGAPVISYNMSGTFRQRPRYTDRKINLMDSKERIQFSRELSEQHYVYPSNINYVGYEGLLNDLHLGNIDEKTFAEQVAYLETVNTDWFDLLTEDTFSHQHTVSISGGSEKTRYYSSIGFSRANDVIKGNYNQRYTATLKMETSLNKWFTASFQLLGNVSERKYNQSSINPINYAYNTSRTIPAYDEEGE
;
A
#
# COMPACT_ATOMS: atom_id res chain seq x y z
N ALA A 1 -24.62 -26.74 -21.27
CA ALA A 1 -23.47 -27.40 -21.93
C ALA A 1 -22.21 -27.46 -21.03
N ALA A 2 -21.88 -26.42 -20.21
CA ALA A 2 -20.70 -26.44 -19.33
C ALA A 2 -20.78 -27.53 -18.23
N THR A 3 -21.96 -27.77 -17.67
CA THR A 3 -22.18 -28.79 -16.65
C THR A 3 -21.96 -30.23 -17.16
N ALA A 4 -22.12 -30.46 -18.44
CA ALA A 4 -21.88 -31.79 -19.05
C ALA A 4 -20.39 -32.18 -19.06
N ILE A 5 -19.48 -31.19 -19.13
CA ILE A 5 -18.03 -31.41 -19.18
C ILE A 5 -17.38 -31.27 -17.80
N TYR A 6 -17.87 -30.35 -16.95
CA TYR A 6 -17.25 -29.99 -15.71
C TYR A 6 -18.05 -30.39 -14.45
N GLY A 7 -19.19 -31.08 -14.63
CA GLY A 7 -20.02 -31.64 -13.56
C GLY A 7 -20.81 -30.58 -12.80
N ALA A 8 -21.41 -31.00 -11.68
CA ALA A 8 -22.30 -30.12 -10.85
C ALA A 8 -21.60 -28.86 -10.30
N ARG A 9 -20.30 -28.84 -10.18
CA ARG A 9 -19.52 -27.66 -9.74
C ARG A 9 -19.57 -26.50 -10.73
N ALA A 10 -19.99 -26.74 -11.98
CA ALA A 10 -20.11 -25.74 -13.04
C ALA A 10 -21.51 -25.09 -13.10
N ALA A 11 -22.38 -25.32 -12.11
CA ALA A 11 -23.73 -24.75 -12.07
C ALA A 11 -23.74 -23.21 -12.12
N PHE A 12 -22.70 -22.56 -11.59
CA PHE A 12 -22.56 -21.09 -11.55
C PHE A 12 -21.61 -20.55 -12.66
N GLY A 13 -21.20 -21.38 -13.60
CA GLY A 13 -20.28 -21.03 -14.68
C GLY A 13 -18.90 -21.63 -14.52
N VAL A 14 -18.13 -21.58 -15.61
CA VAL A 14 -16.74 -22.08 -15.70
C VAL A 14 -15.88 -21.01 -16.31
N VAL A 15 -14.77 -20.68 -15.65
CA VAL A 15 -13.70 -19.84 -16.22
C VAL A 15 -12.59 -20.76 -16.72
N LEU A 16 -12.45 -20.86 -18.04
CA LEU A 16 -11.38 -21.61 -18.67
C LEU A 16 -10.19 -20.70 -18.94
N ILE A 17 -9.07 -20.95 -18.26
CA ILE A 17 -7.83 -20.20 -18.47
C ILE A 17 -6.91 -21.01 -19.37
N THR A 18 -6.72 -20.54 -20.61
CA THR A 18 -5.74 -21.09 -21.52
C THR A 18 -4.45 -20.30 -21.44
N THR A 19 -3.39 -20.94 -20.97
CA THR A 19 -2.08 -20.30 -20.84
C THR A 19 -1.29 -20.37 -22.14
N LYS A 20 -0.31 -19.45 -22.32
CA LYS A 20 0.57 -19.44 -23.49
C LYS A 20 1.25 -20.80 -23.66
N LYS A 21 1.25 -21.28 -24.90
CA LYS A 21 1.93 -22.51 -25.37
C LYS A 21 3.06 -22.12 -26.32
N GLY A 22 3.99 -23.03 -26.55
CA GLY A 22 4.96 -22.90 -27.63
C GLY A 22 4.29 -22.88 -29.00
N SER A 23 4.85 -22.15 -29.95
CA SER A 23 4.43 -22.10 -31.36
C SER A 23 5.42 -22.86 -32.25
N ILE A 24 4.96 -23.32 -33.39
CA ILE A 24 5.83 -23.89 -34.42
C ILE A 24 6.64 -22.74 -35.03
N GLY A 25 7.95 -22.90 -35.15
CA GLY A 25 8.85 -21.93 -35.74
C GLY A 25 10.14 -21.77 -34.99
N ALA A 26 10.97 -20.86 -35.48
CA ALA A 26 12.23 -20.48 -34.82
C ALA A 26 11.93 -19.92 -33.42
N PRO A 27 12.89 -20.02 -32.49
CA PRO A 27 12.75 -19.45 -31.14
C PRO A 27 12.47 -17.95 -31.20
N VAL A 28 11.41 -17.51 -30.53
CA VAL A 28 11.07 -16.09 -30.34
C VAL A 28 11.27 -15.72 -28.88
N ILE A 29 12.12 -14.74 -28.67
CA ILE A 29 12.35 -14.16 -27.34
C ILE A 29 11.51 -12.89 -27.22
N SER A 30 10.78 -12.78 -26.12
CA SER A 30 9.97 -11.59 -25.81
C SER A 30 10.32 -11.07 -24.44
N TYR A 31 10.48 -9.74 -24.32
CA TYR A 31 10.64 -9.04 -23.07
C TYR A 31 9.47 -8.09 -22.89
N ASN A 32 8.85 -8.15 -21.72
CA ASN A 32 7.79 -7.24 -21.33
C ASN A 32 8.17 -6.56 -20.02
N MET A 33 7.96 -5.26 -19.97
CA MET A 33 8.13 -4.44 -18.78
C MET A 33 6.85 -3.62 -18.54
N SER A 34 6.44 -3.53 -17.29
CA SER A 34 5.43 -2.56 -16.86
C SER A 34 5.90 -1.84 -15.61
N GLY A 35 5.54 -0.56 -15.50
CA GLY A 35 5.84 0.27 -14.35
C GLY A 35 4.60 1.04 -13.93
N THR A 36 4.43 1.24 -12.62
CA THR A 36 3.35 2.02 -12.03
C THR A 36 3.93 2.96 -11.01
N PHE A 37 3.73 4.24 -11.21
CA PHE A 37 4.05 5.27 -10.22
C PHE A 37 2.79 5.58 -9.42
N ARG A 38 2.92 5.65 -8.09
CA ARG A 38 1.84 6.00 -7.16
C ARG A 38 2.33 7.10 -6.25
N GLN A 39 1.57 8.18 -6.19
CA GLN A 39 1.83 9.30 -5.28
C GLN A 39 1.23 9.02 -3.90
N ARG A 40 1.95 9.44 -2.86
CA ARG A 40 1.44 9.48 -1.50
C ARG A 40 0.38 10.57 -1.32
N PRO A 41 -0.52 10.47 -0.37
CA PRO A 41 -1.40 11.58 -0.01
C PRO A 41 -0.59 12.75 0.59
N ARG A 42 -1.06 13.98 0.33
CA ARG A 42 -0.46 15.23 0.85
C ARG A 42 -1.56 16.13 1.38
N TYR A 43 -1.26 16.91 2.42
CA TYR A 43 -2.21 17.90 2.94
C TYR A 43 -2.62 18.95 1.91
N THR A 44 -1.82 19.15 0.87
CA THR A 44 -2.14 20.06 -0.26
C THR A 44 -3.09 19.44 -1.30
N ASP A 45 -3.41 18.16 -1.18
CA ASP A 45 -4.31 17.50 -2.13
C ASP A 45 -5.73 18.02 -1.95
N ARG A 46 -6.38 18.41 -3.03
CA ARG A 46 -7.73 19.01 -3.03
C ARG A 46 -8.80 18.17 -2.28
N LYS A 47 -8.60 16.86 -2.18
CA LYS A 47 -9.54 15.96 -1.51
C LYS A 47 -9.24 15.79 -0.02
N ILE A 48 -8.11 16.28 0.45
CA ILE A 48 -7.69 16.25 1.85
C ILE A 48 -7.95 17.63 2.43
N ASN A 49 -9.05 17.74 3.19
CA ASN A 49 -9.46 18.98 3.82
C ASN A 49 -9.32 18.81 5.34
N LEU A 50 -8.08 18.89 5.83
CA LEU A 50 -7.76 18.76 7.24
C LEU A 50 -7.19 20.09 7.74
N MET A 51 -7.54 20.44 8.99
CA MET A 51 -7.08 21.65 9.64
C MET A 51 -5.55 21.67 9.75
N ASP A 52 -4.96 22.81 9.49
CA ASP A 52 -3.59 23.08 9.91
C ASP A 52 -3.52 23.34 11.44
N SER A 53 -2.32 23.54 11.97
CA SER A 53 -2.14 23.74 13.41
C SER A 53 -2.83 24.99 13.92
N LYS A 54 -2.79 26.07 13.16
CA LYS A 54 -3.42 27.33 13.53
C LYS A 54 -4.95 27.23 13.52
N GLU A 55 -5.52 26.63 12.49
CA GLU A 55 -6.96 26.38 12.38
C GLU A 55 -7.44 25.46 13.50
N ARG A 56 -6.66 24.42 13.85
CA ARG A 56 -7.00 23.51 14.94
C ARG A 56 -6.98 24.20 16.31
N ILE A 57 -6.01 25.05 16.58
CA ILE A 57 -5.95 25.83 17.83
C ILE A 57 -7.12 26.83 17.89
N GLN A 58 -7.42 27.51 16.78
CA GLN A 58 -8.57 28.41 16.72
C GLN A 58 -9.88 27.67 17.02
N PHE A 59 -10.07 26.51 16.41
CA PHE A 59 -11.25 25.66 16.69
C PHE A 59 -11.34 25.26 18.16
N SER A 60 -10.21 24.92 18.81
CA SER A 60 -10.16 24.59 20.24
C SER A 60 -10.53 25.77 21.13
N ARG A 61 -10.07 26.98 20.77
CA ARG A 61 -10.46 28.21 21.48
C ARG A 61 -11.96 28.46 21.42
N GLU A 62 -12.55 28.33 20.22
CA GLU A 62 -14.00 28.49 20.01
C GLU A 62 -14.82 27.47 20.82
N LEU A 63 -14.38 26.19 20.87
CA LEU A 63 -15.02 25.17 21.72
C LEU A 63 -14.93 25.53 23.22
N SER A 64 -13.79 26.03 23.67
CA SER A 64 -13.60 26.46 25.05
C SER A 64 -14.51 27.64 25.42
N GLU A 65 -14.62 28.62 24.54
CA GLU A 65 -15.51 29.80 24.71
C GLU A 65 -16.99 29.41 24.78
N GLN A 66 -17.37 28.35 24.03
CA GLN A 66 -18.72 27.81 24.05
C GLN A 66 -18.96 26.83 25.21
N HIS A 67 -18.00 26.67 26.11
CA HIS A 67 -18.06 25.73 27.26
C HIS A 67 -18.35 24.28 26.82
N TYR A 68 -17.76 23.83 25.71
CA TYR A 68 -17.91 22.45 25.25
C TYR A 68 -17.37 21.48 26.29
N VAL A 69 -18.17 20.48 26.66
CA VAL A 69 -17.78 19.46 27.64
C VAL A 69 -17.23 18.24 26.90
N TYR A 70 -15.97 18.00 27.08
CA TYR A 70 -15.33 16.80 26.53
C TYR A 70 -15.72 15.53 27.30
N PRO A 71 -15.75 14.36 26.64
CA PRO A 71 -15.96 13.08 27.33
C PRO A 71 -14.89 12.85 28.42
N SER A 72 -15.30 12.33 29.57
CA SER A 72 -14.43 12.13 30.74
C SER A 72 -13.36 11.03 30.56
N ASN A 73 -13.45 10.24 29.49
CA ASN A 73 -12.56 9.10 29.21
C ASN A 73 -11.47 9.41 28.19
N ILE A 74 -11.20 10.67 27.88
CA ILE A 74 -10.14 11.08 26.98
C ILE A 74 -8.98 11.74 27.73
N ASN A 75 -7.79 11.59 27.19
CA ASN A 75 -6.63 12.35 27.63
C ASN A 75 -6.59 13.69 26.89
N TYR A 76 -6.46 14.77 27.63
CA TYR A 76 -6.27 16.09 27.04
C TYR A 76 -4.84 16.23 26.52
N VAL A 77 -4.69 16.61 25.27
CA VAL A 77 -3.40 16.86 24.62
C VAL A 77 -3.46 18.16 23.82
N GLY A 78 -2.30 18.70 23.48
CA GLY A 78 -2.22 19.97 22.74
C GLY A 78 -2.87 21.12 23.50
N TYR A 79 -3.70 21.92 22.84
CA TYR A 79 -4.34 23.09 23.45
C TYR A 79 -5.18 22.74 24.68
N GLU A 80 -5.99 21.68 24.59
CA GLU A 80 -6.87 21.24 25.68
C GLU A 80 -6.05 20.76 26.90
N GLY A 81 -4.89 20.14 26.67
CA GLY A 81 -3.95 19.74 27.72
C GLY A 81 -3.36 20.96 28.41
N LEU A 82 -2.86 21.94 27.67
CA LEU A 82 -2.30 23.19 28.19
C LEU A 82 -3.36 24.00 28.97
N LEU A 83 -4.58 24.07 28.46
CA LEU A 83 -5.68 24.77 29.13
C LEU A 83 -6.04 24.10 30.46
N ASN A 84 -6.02 22.78 30.52
CA ASN A 84 -6.22 22.02 31.74
C ASN A 84 -5.10 22.28 32.76
N ASP A 85 -3.84 22.32 32.33
CA ASP A 85 -2.68 22.62 33.19
C ASP A 85 -2.71 24.04 33.73
N LEU A 86 -3.17 25.00 32.91
CA LEU A 86 -3.40 26.37 33.37
C LEU A 86 -4.47 26.41 34.45
N HIS A 87 -5.61 25.76 34.29
CA HIS A 87 -6.70 25.69 35.26
C HIS A 87 -6.29 24.98 36.55
N LEU A 88 -5.41 23.99 36.48
CA LEU A 88 -4.87 23.31 37.66
C LEU A 88 -3.74 24.11 38.36
N GLY A 89 -3.27 25.19 37.74
CA GLY A 89 -2.15 25.98 38.24
C GLY A 89 -0.77 25.34 38.05
N ASN A 90 -0.68 24.33 37.16
CA ASN A 90 0.60 23.69 36.83
C ASN A 90 1.50 24.59 35.98
N ILE A 91 0.90 25.46 35.17
CA ILE A 91 1.58 26.48 34.37
C ILE A 91 0.93 27.85 34.58
N ASP A 92 1.69 28.92 34.34
CA ASP A 92 1.18 30.27 34.35
C ASP A 92 0.64 30.71 32.97
N GLU A 93 -0.06 31.88 32.95
CA GLU A 93 -0.64 32.43 31.72
C GLU A 93 0.41 32.72 30.64
N LYS A 94 1.62 33.12 31.06
CA LYS A 94 2.72 33.42 30.14
C LYS A 94 3.20 32.12 29.43
N THR A 95 3.46 31.09 30.20
CA THR A 95 3.87 29.77 29.70
C THR A 95 2.79 29.18 28.82
N PHE A 96 1.53 29.29 29.22
CA PHE A 96 0.40 28.87 28.37
C PHE A 96 0.42 29.57 27.01
N ALA A 97 0.55 30.91 27.00
CA ALA A 97 0.54 31.66 25.74
C ALA A 97 1.74 31.31 24.85
N GLU A 98 2.93 31.13 25.40
CA GLU A 98 4.14 30.74 24.68
C GLU A 98 4.00 29.35 24.08
N GLN A 99 3.49 28.37 24.83
CA GLN A 99 3.31 27.01 24.35
C GLN A 99 2.20 26.90 23.28
N VAL A 100 1.09 27.63 23.44
CA VAL A 100 0.05 27.70 22.42
C VAL A 100 0.58 28.31 21.12
N ALA A 101 1.35 29.41 21.22
CA ALA A 101 1.97 30.03 20.06
C ALA A 101 2.94 29.06 19.34
N TYR A 102 3.69 28.26 20.09
CA TYR A 102 4.51 27.19 19.52
C TYR A 102 3.66 26.16 18.78
N LEU A 103 2.59 25.63 19.40
CA LEU A 103 1.71 24.63 18.79
C LEU A 103 1.07 25.12 17.48
N GLU A 104 0.77 26.42 17.36
CA GLU A 104 0.24 27.01 16.13
C GLU A 104 1.21 26.88 14.93
N THR A 105 2.51 26.72 15.19
CA THR A 105 3.56 26.65 14.16
C THR A 105 4.01 25.26 13.80
N VAL A 106 3.66 24.23 14.59
CA VAL A 106 4.20 22.86 14.49
C VAL A 106 3.91 22.24 13.11
N ASN A 107 2.67 22.20 12.67
CA ASN A 107 2.25 21.71 11.34
C ASN A 107 2.85 20.38 10.92
N THR A 108 2.89 19.38 11.81
CA THR A 108 3.41 18.05 11.50
C THR A 108 2.78 17.46 10.25
N ASP A 109 3.62 17.02 9.32
CA ASP A 109 3.16 16.29 8.13
C ASP A 109 3.20 14.78 8.38
N TRP A 110 2.11 14.27 8.97
CA TRP A 110 1.95 12.83 9.25
C TRP A 110 1.97 11.98 7.98
N PHE A 111 1.49 12.52 6.84
CA PHE A 111 1.58 11.80 5.58
C PHE A 111 3.03 11.67 5.12
N ASP A 112 3.85 12.70 5.24
CA ASP A 112 5.27 12.62 4.88
C ASP A 112 6.04 11.66 5.77
N LEU A 113 5.73 11.63 7.07
CA LEU A 113 6.38 10.73 8.02
C LEU A 113 6.05 9.25 7.74
N LEU A 114 4.81 8.94 7.38
CA LEU A 114 4.30 7.57 7.30
C LEU A 114 4.24 7.01 5.88
N THR A 115 4.28 7.88 4.87
CA THR A 115 4.09 7.48 3.47
C THR A 115 5.15 8.05 2.55
N GLU A 116 5.30 7.43 1.39
CA GLU A 116 6.25 7.84 0.34
C GLU A 116 5.66 7.65 -1.05
N ASP A 117 6.15 8.43 -2.01
CA ASP A 117 5.86 8.19 -3.42
C ASP A 117 6.56 6.91 -3.85
N THR A 118 5.87 6.04 -4.58
CA THR A 118 6.39 4.72 -4.90
C THR A 118 6.39 4.41 -6.38
N PHE A 119 7.34 3.60 -6.78
CA PHE A 119 7.43 3.01 -8.10
C PHE A 119 7.41 1.49 -8.00
N SER A 120 6.40 0.88 -8.60
CA SER A 120 6.25 -0.57 -8.73
C SER A 120 6.58 -0.97 -10.15
N HIS A 121 7.28 -2.10 -10.33
CA HIS A 121 7.67 -2.55 -11.66
C HIS A 121 7.60 -4.07 -11.79
N GLN A 122 7.42 -4.51 -13.02
CA GLN A 122 7.39 -5.91 -13.38
C GLN A 122 8.17 -6.12 -14.67
N HIS A 123 8.95 -7.19 -14.71
CA HIS A 123 9.72 -7.62 -15.87
C HIS A 123 9.43 -9.07 -16.16
N THR A 124 9.26 -9.42 -17.41
CA THR A 124 9.07 -10.80 -17.87
C THR A 124 9.85 -11.03 -19.13
N VAL A 125 10.74 -12.01 -19.10
CA VAL A 125 11.41 -12.54 -20.28
C VAL A 125 10.79 -13.88 -20.60
N SER A 126 10.46 -14.13 -21.86
CA SER A 126 9.94 -15.41 -22.30
C SER A 126 10.56 -15.83 -23.63
N ILE A 127 10.70 -17.13 -23.80
CA ILE A 127 11.12 -17.76 -25.04
C ILE A 127 10.08 -18.82 -25.41
N SER A 128 9.69 -18.84 -26.68
CA SER A 128 8.79 -19.85 -27.24
C SER A 128 9.25 -20.26 -28.63
N GLY A 129 9.03 -21.51 -28.95
CA GLY A 129 9.39 -22.05 -30.27
C GLY A 129 9.03 -23.51 -30.37
N GLY A 130 9.46 -24.12 -31.45
CA GLY A 130 9.28 -25.57 -31.64
C GLY A 130 9.12 -26.01 -33.08
N SER A 131 9.01 -27.31 -33.22
CA SER A 131 8.71 -28.02 -34.46
C SER A 131 7.27 -28.54 -34.45
N GLU A 132 6.87 -29.22 -35.51
CA GLU A 132 5.58 -29.95 -35.55
C GLU A 132 5.47 -31.02 -34.46
N LYS A 133 6.61 -31.59 -34.04
CA LYS A 133 6.64 -32.66 -33.02
C LYS A 133 6.78 -32.11 -31.61
N THR A 134 7.58 -31.05 -31.41
CA THR A 134 7.88 -30.56 -30.07
C THR A 134 7.72 -29.04 -30.03
N ARG A 135 6.97 -28.53 -29.05
CA ARG A 135 6.78 -27.10 -28.78
C ARG A 135 7.16 -26.82 -27.36
N TYR A 136 7.75 -25.65 -27.14
CA TYR A 136 8.13 -25.22 -25.78
C TYR A 136 7.80 -23.77 -25.56
N TYR A 137 7.57 -23.46 -24.32
CA TYR A 137 7.45 -22.09 -23.79
C TYR A 137 8.15 -22.04 -22.42
N SER A 138 9.04 -21.08 -22.23
CA SER A 138 9.66 -20.79 -20.95
C SER A 138 9.56 -19.31 -20.64
N SER A 139 9.38 -18.96 -19.37
CA SER A 139 9.42 -17.57 -18.95
C SER A 139 9.96 -17.43 -17.54
N ILE A 140 10.65 -16.32 -17.31
CA ILE A 140 11.10 -15.86 -16.00
C ILE A 140 10.52 -14.48 -15.80
N GLY A 141 9.93 -14.25 -14.64
CA GLY A 141 9.34 -12.97 -14.26
C GLY A 141 9.84 -12.51 -12.90
N PHE A 142 10.00 -11.21 -12.78
CA PHE A 142 10.25 -10.51 -11.54
C PHE A 142 9.22 -9.40 -11.40
N SER A 143 8.63 -9.24 -10.21
CA SER A 143 7.77 -8.11 -9.91
C SER A 143 8.07 -7.58 -8.51
N ARG A 144 8.10 -6.27 -8.39
CA ARG A 144 8.17 -5.56 -7.11
C ARG A 144 7.05 -4.53 -7.04
N ALA A 145 6.11 -4.76 -6.13
CA ALA A 145 5.02 -3.86 -5.83
C ALA A 145 5.30 -3.17 -4.50
N ASN A 146 5.59 -1.89 -4.55
CA ASN A 146 5.78 -1.04 -3.37
C ASN A 146 4.46 -0.40 -3.00
N ASP A 147 4.18 -0.31 -1.69
CA ASP A 147 3.02 0.41 -1.18
C ASP A 147 3.40 1.85 -0.83
N VAL A 148 2.41 2.74 -0.75
CA VAL A 148 2.63 4.12 -0.30
C VAL A 148 2.98 4.21 1.18
N ILE A 149 2.64 3.21 1.98
CA ILE A 149 3.08 3.11 3.38
C ILE A 149 4.55 2.71 3.39
N LYS A 150 5.39 3.52 4.03
CA LYS A 150 6.85 3.30 4.10
C LYS A 150 7.19 1.88 4.56
N GLY A 151 8.11 1.25 3.85
CA GLY A 151 8.62 -0.08 4.17
C GLY A 151 7.73 -1.27 3.76
N ASN A 152 6.53 -1.04 3.23
CA ASN A 152 5.65 -2.09 2.75
C ASN A 152 5.94 -2.43 1.29
N TYR A 153 6.20 -3.69 1.01
CA TYR A 153 6.38 -4.17 -0.37
C TYR A 153 5.98 -5.64 -0.54
N ASN A 154 5.75 -6.02 -1.79
CA ASN A 154 5.60 -7.41 -2.21
C ASN A 154 6.52 -7.66 -3.40
N GLN A 155 7.46 -8.56 -3.24
CA GLN A 155 8.41 -8.97 -4.27
C GLN A 155 8.15 -10.41 -4.67
N ARG A 156 8.14 -10.70 -5.97
CA ARG A 156 7.83 -12.03 -6.48
C ARG A 156 8.69 -12.39 -7.68
N TYR A 157 9.25 -13.57 -7.64
CA TYR A 157 9.91 -14.25 -8.73
C TYR A 157 9.03 -15.37 -9.24
N THR A 158 8.92 -15.52 -10.55
CA THR A 158 8.14 -16.58 -11.18
C THR A 158 8.96 -17.25 -12.26
N ALA A 159 8.81 -18.55 -12.38
CA ALA A 159 9.39 -19.34 -13.49
C ALA A 159 8.34 -20.26 -14.05
N THR A 160 8.29 -20.35 -15.36
CA THR A 160 7.38 -21.25 -16.08
C THR A 160 8.17 -22.00 -17.14
N LEU A 161 8.00 -23.30 -17.18
CA LEU A 161 8.50 -24.16 -18.27
C LEU A 161 7.35 -25.04 -18.74
N LYS A 162 7.11 -25.04 -20.02
CA LYS A 162 6.13 -25.92 -20.68
C LYS A 162 6.75 -26.54 -21.91
N MET A 163 6.53 -27.81 -22.06
CA MET A 163 6.93 -28.57 -23.23
C MET A 163 5.82 -29.56 -23.63
N GLU A 164 5.53 -29.63 -24.91
CA GLU A 164 4.57 -30.57 -25.47
C GLU A 164 5.26 -31.28 -26.60
N THR A 165 5.29 -32.61 -26.57
CA THR A 165 5.95 -33.44 -27.56
C THR A 165 5.01 -34.53 -28.05
N SER A 166 4.75 -34.58 -29.35
CA SER A 166 4.01 -35.65 -30.00
C SER A 166 5.00 -36.75 -30.41
N LEU A 167 5.00 -37.86 -29.66
CA LEU A 167 5.88 -39.00 -29.90
C LEU A 167 5.44 -39.82 -31.13
N ASN A 168 4.13 -39.91 -31.32
CA ASN A 168 3.52 -40.51 -32.49
C ASN A 168 2.12 -39.89 -32.73
N LYS A 169 1.37 -40.38 -33.74
CA LYS A 169 0.04 -39.85 -34.08
C LYS A 169 -1.01 -39.99 -32.96
N TRP A 170 -0.77 -40.83 -31.98
CA TRP A 170 -1.74 -41.16 -30.93
C TRP A 170 -1.26 -40.75 -29.55
N PHE A 171 0.03 -40.40 -29.39
CA PHE A 171 0.58 -40.09 -28.10
C PHE A 171 1.29 -38.74 -28.08
N THR A 172 0.77 -37.84 -27.25
CA THR A 172 1.38 -36.54 -26.98
C THR A 172 1.68 -36.43 -25.47
N ALA A 173 2.94 -36.19 -25.15
CA ALA A 173 3.39 -35.95 -23.78
C ALA A 173 3.45 -34.44 -23.52
N SER A 174 2.87 -34.01 -22.42
CA SER A 174 2.92 -32.59 -21.96
C SER A 174 3.59 -32.53 -20.61
N PHE A 175 4.57 -31.67 -20.51
CA PHE A 175 5.28 -31.36 -19.26
C PHE A 175 5.09 -29.89 -18.91
N GLN A 176 4.76 -29.62 -17.67
CA GLN A 176 4.63 -28.24 -17.15
C GLN A 176 5.25 -28.12 -15.79
N LEU A 177 6.16 -27.16 -15.62
CA LEU A 177 6.74 -26.74 -14.33
C LEU A 177 6.40 -25.28 -14.11
N LEU A 178 5.85 -24.99 -12.93
CA LEU A 178 5.56 -23.64 -12.45
C LEU A 178 6.21 -23.46 -11.10
N GLY A 179 7.01 -22.41 -10.98
CA GLY A 179 7.65 -22.02 -9.73
C GLY A 179 7.34 -20.56 -9.40
N ASN A 180 7.18 -20.29 -8.12
CA ASN A 180 7.02 -18.92 -7.66
C ASN A 180 7.57 -18.81 -6.22
N VAL A 181 8.35 -17.75 -5.99
CA VAL A 181 8.83 -17.35 -4.67
C VAL A 181 8.36 -15.92 -4.45
N SER A 182 7.73 -15.66 -3.33
CA SER A 182 7.30 -14.31 -2.97
C SER A 182 7.72 -13.95 -1.55
N GLU A 183 8.19 -12.72 -1.42
CA GLU A 183 8.51 -12.08 -0.15
C GLU A 183 7.56 -10.89 0.03
N ARG A 184 7.00 -10.77 1.22
CA ARG A 184 6.09 -9.67 1.56
C ARG A 184 6.51 -9.06 2.88
N LYS A 185 6.61 -7.74 2.90
CA LYS A 185 6.83 -6.98 4.12
C LYS A 185 5.63 -6.07 4.33
N TYR A 186 5.05 -6.15 5.52
CA TYR A 186 3.93 -5.30 5.94
C TYR A 186 4.22 -4.73 7.31
N ASN A 187 3.73 -3.55 7.52
CA ASN A 187 3.60 -3.03 8.87
C ASN A 187 2.50 -3.83 9.60
N GLN A 188 2.89 -4.55 10.66
CA GLN A 188 1.98 -5.37 11.48
C GLN A 188 1.28 -4.57 12.58
N SER A 189 1.37 -3.25 12.58
CA SER A 189 0.65 -2.42 13.54
C SER A 189 -0.86 -2.65 13.45
N SER A 190 -1.52 -2.76 14.59
CA SER A 190 -2.98 -2.70 14.67
C SER A 190 -3.55 -1.36 14.21
N ILE A 191 -2.70 -0.35 14.10
CA ILE A 191 -3.04 1.00 13.65
C ILE A 191 -2.71 1.10 12.16
N ASN A 192 -3.69 1.47 11.36
CA ASN A 192 -3.48 1.78 9.95
C ASN A 192 -2.77 3.14 9.82
N PRO A 193 -1.55 3.22 9.23
CA PRO A 193 -0.78 4.47 9.16
C PRO A 193 -1.51 5.59 8.41
N ILE A 194 -2.29 5.26 7.40
CA ILE A 194 -3.09 6.24 6.66
C ILE A 194 -4.19 6.82 7.56
N ASN A 195 -4.92 5.96 8.28
CA ASN A 195 -5.94 6.42 9.22
C ASN A 195 -5.33 7.21 10.37
N TYR A 196 -4.13 6.84 10.83
CA TYR A 196 -3.40 7.61 11.83
C TYR A 196 -3.10 9.03 11.32
N ALA A 197 -2.58 9.17 10.11
CA ALA A 197 -2.28 10.47 9.51
C ALA A 197 -3.53 11.35 9.32
N TYR A 198 -4.69 10.74 9.01
CA TYR A 198 -5.97 11.46 8.90
C TYR A 198 -6.54 11.93 10.23
N ASN A 199 -6.33 11.17 11.31
CA ASN A 199 -7.00 11.41 12.59
C ASN A 199 -6.09 12.10 13.62
N THR A 200 -4.79 12.18 13.37
CA THR A 200 -3.86 12.82 14.30
C THR A 200 -3.74 14.29 13.98
N SER A 201 -3.87 15.11 15.01
CA SER A 201 -3.74 16.56 14.89
C SER A 201 -2.33 16.95 14.43
N ARG A 202 -2.23 17.92 13.54
CA ARG A 202 -0.97 18.50 13.08
C ARG A 202 -0.28 19.38 14.14
N THR A 203 -0.99 19.72 15.22
CA THR A 203 -0.42 20.44 16.37
C THR A 203 0.48 19.57 17.24
N ILE A 204 0.41 18.25 17.09
CA ILE A 204 1.23 17.31 17.85
C ILE A 204 2.60 17.22 17.17
N PRO A 205 3.71 17.55 17.87
CA PRO A 205 5.05 17.34 17.35
C PRO A 205 5.31 15.86 17.05
N ALA A 206 6.05 15.59 15.99
CA ALA A 206 6.43 14.22 15.62
C ALA A 206 7.53 13.65 16.51
N TYR A 207 8.32 14.54 17.09
CA TYR A 207 9.47 14.24 17.94
C TYR A 207 9.38 15.12 19.19
N ASP A 208 9.89 14.64 20.28
CA ASP A 208 10.04 15.41 21.50
C ASP A 208 11.19 16.44 21.40
N GLU A 209 11.46 17.17 22.49
CA GLU A 209 12.54 18.17 22.52
C GLU A 209 13.95 17.53 22.39
N GLU A 210 14.07 16.23 22.68
CA GLU A 210 15.31 15.45 22.54
C GLU A 210 15.46 14.84 21.13
N GLY A 211 14.42 14.91 20.29
CA GLY A 211 14.42 14.43 18.91
C GLY A 211 14.13 12.94 18.76
N GLU A 212 13.52 12.31 19.79
CA GLU A 212 13.11 10.91 19.81
C GLU A 212 11.64 10.71 19.40
#